data_b59ff701e64edc18fe68228fc24065db
#
_entry.id   b59ff701e64edc18fe68228fc24065db
#
_cell.length_a   1.000
_cell.length_b   1.000
_cell.length_c   1.000
_cell.angle_alpha   90.00
_cell.angle_beta   90.00
_cell.angle_gamma   90.00
#
_symmetry.space_group_name_H-M   'P 1'
#
loop_
_entity.id
_entity.type
_entity.pdbx_description
1 polymer ?
#
loop_
_entity_poly.entity_id
_entity_poly.type
_entity_poly.pdbx_seq_one_letter_code
_entity_poly.pdbx_strand_id
1 'polypeptide(L)'
;MIRLRFAPSPTGYLHVGGLRTALFSWLYARKNGGKFIFRLEDTDQKRFFEGAENQLTSMLEWSGIEIDEGPQYGGIHGPYRQSERLDIYAQYIRLLLDEGIAYRCFCTSERLEKLRKEQRK
;
A
#
# COMPACT_ATOMS: atom_id res chain seq x y z
N MET A 1 -12.21 5.49 -17.06
CA MET A 1 -12.61 5.92 -15.70
C MET A 1 -11.35 6.11 -14.88
N ILE A 2 -11.19 7.26 -14.21
CA ILE A 2 -10.05 7.56 -13.33
C ILE A 2 -10.16 6.71 -12.06
N ARG A 3 -9.04 6.16 -11.61
CA ARG A 3 -8.93 5.34 -10.40
C ARG A 3 -7.72 5.80 -9.61
N LEU A 4 -7.92 6.30 -8.43
CA LEU A 4 -6.87 6.82 -7.56
C LEU A 4 -6.78 5.99 -6.28
N ARG A 5 -5.57 5.77 -5.82
CA ARG A 5 -5.28 4.89 -4.70
C ARG A 5 -4.64 5.64 -3.53
N PHE A 6 -5.15 5.38 -2.35
CA PHE A 6 -4.45 5.61 -1.10
C PHE A 6 -3.97 4.26 -0.56
N ALA A 7 -2.68 4.16 -0.24
CA ALA A 7 -2.03 2.89 0.09
C ALA A 7 -1.21 3.00 1.39
N PRO A 8 -1.88 3.09 2.55
CA PRO A 8 -1.20 3.17 3.83
C PRO A 8 -0.67 1.82 4.28
N SER A 9 0.43 1.85 5.05
CA SER A 9 0.88 0.68 5.82
C SER A 9 0.19 0.67 7.19
N PRO A 10 -0.25 -0.50 7.70
CA PRO A 10 -0.95 -0.63 8.98
C PRO A 10 0.04 -0.65 10.16
N THR A 11 0.92 0.35 10.22
CA THR A 11 2.00 0.46 11.22
C THR A 11 1.73 1.51 12.29
N GLY A 12 0.53 2.06 12.35
CA GLY A 12 0.09 3.08 13.29
C GLY A 12 -1.12 3.85 12.81
N TYR A 13 -1.44 4.91 13.52
CA TYR A 13 -2.58 5.79 13.22
C TYR A 13 -2.36 6.60 11.95
N LEU A 14 -3.46 6.97 11.30
CA LEU A 14 -3.43 7.92 10.21
C LEU A 14 -3.02 9.31 10.74
N HIS A 15 -1.87 9.79 10.30
CA HIS A 15 -1.44 11.16 10.62
C HIS A 15 -1.91 12.16 9.55
N VAL A 16 -1.86 13.45 9.87
CA VAL A 16 -2.35 14.52 8.99
C VAL A 16 -1.75 14.49 7.59
N GLY A 17 -0.49 14.10 7.44
CA GLY A 17 0.16 13.95 6.12
C GLY A 17 -0.45 12.85 5.28
N GLY A 18 -0.78 11.70 5.88
CA GLY A 18 -1.50 10.60 5.23
C GLY A 18 -2.92 11.01 4.84
N LEU A 19 -3.65 11.65 5.76
CA LEU A 19 -4.98 12.18 5.50
C LEU A 19 -5.00 13.18 4.35
N ARG A 20 -4.03 14.11 4.32
CA ARG A 20 -3.87 15.05 3.21
C ARG A 20 -3.71 14.34 1.87
N THR A 21 -2.86 13.32 1.80
CA THR A 21 -2.65 12.54 0.58
C THR A 21 -3.92 11.83 0.12
N ALA A 22 -4.66 11.22 1.06
CA ALA A 22 -5.94 10.60 0.80
C ALA A 22 -6.96 11.61 0.28
N LEU A 23 -7.08 12.77 0.94
CA LEU A 23 -8.01 13.84 0.58
C LEU A 23 -7.78 14.35 -0.85
N PHE A 24 -6.53 14.66 -1.22
CA PHE A 24 -6.24 15.12 -2.58
C PHE A 24 -6.61 14.08 -3.64
N SER A 25 -6.29 12.82 -3.39
CA SER A 25 -6.63 11.72 -4.29
C SER A 25 -8.15 11.54 -4.41
N TRP A 26 -8.85 11.60 -3.28
CA TRP A 26 -10.31 11.48 -3.23
C TRP A 26 -11.01 12.63 -3.96
N LEU A 27 -10.63 13.88 -3.68
CA LEU A 27 -11.18 15.07 -4.35
C LEU A 27 -10.98 15.01 -5.86
N TYR A 28 -9.80 14.60 -6.31
CA TYR A 28 -9.53 14.47 -7.74
C TYR A 28 -10.38 13.35 -8.37
N ALA A 29 -10.53 12.23 -7.68
CA ALA A 29 -11.43 11.15 -8.14
C ALA A 29 -12.87 11.66 -8.27
N ARG A 30 -13.40 12.31 -7.23
CA ARG A 30 -14.79 12.84 -7.22
C ARG A 30 -15.00 13.89 -8.31
N LYS A 31 -14.08 14.83 -8.48
CA LYS A 31 -14.15 15.86 -9.53
C LYS A 31 -14.24 15.26 -10.94
N ASN A 32 -13.64 14.10 -11.18
CA ASN A 32 -13.56 13.48 -12.51
C ASN A 32 -14.49 12.26 -12.66
N GLY A 33 -15.46 12.05 -11.78
CA GLY A 33 -16.34 10.88 -11.80
C GLY A 33 -15.61 9.54 -11.69
N GLY A 34 -14.47 9.56 -11.02
CA GLY A 34 -13.61 8.40 -10.81
C GLY A 34 -13.87 7.68 -9.49
N LYS A 35 -13.01 6.70 -9.18
CA LYS A 35 -13.06 5.90 -7.96
C LYS A 35 -11.87 6.14 -7.06
N PHE A 36 -12.10 6.15 -5.75
CA PHE A 36 -11.08 6.19 -4.71
C PHE A 36 -10.90 4.80 -4.10
N ILE A 37 -9.67 4.31 -4.12
CA ILE A 37 -9.33 2.94 -3.76
C ILE A 37 -8.46 2.97 -2.51
N PHE A 38 -8.87 2.22 -1.49
CA PHE A 38 -8.06 1.95 -0.31
C PHE A 38 -7.35 0.61 -0.48
N ARG A 39 -6.01 0.60 -0.51
CA ARG A 39 -5.21 -0.62 -0.55
C ARG A 39 -4.26 -0.68 0.62
N LEU A 40 -4.46 -1.67 1.48
CA LEU A 40 -3.62 -1.86 2.64
C LEU A 40 -2.26 -2.47 2.24
N GLU A 41 -1.16 -1.79 2.59
CA GLU A 41 0.19 -2.27 2.33
C GLU A 41 0.82 -2.86 3.61
N ASP A 42 0.44 -4.09 3.91
CA ASP A 42 0.74 -4.84 5.13
C ASP A 42 1.99 -5.72 5.02
N THR A 43 2.97 -5.31 4.23
CA THR A 43 4.23 -6.07 4.03
C THR A 43 5.16 -6.05 5.24
N ASP A 44 5.09 -5.04 6.09
CA ASP A 44 5.89 -4.94 7.31
C ASP A 44 5.20 -5.64 8.48
N GLN A 45 5.30 -6.96 8.51
CA GLN A 45 4.69 -7.80 9.55
C GLN A 45 5.26 -7.55 10.95
N LYS A 46 6.47 -6.98 11.07
CA LYS A 46 7.08 -6.67 12.37
C LYS A 46 6.44 -5.47 13.06
N ARG A 47 5.90 -4.55 12.29
CA ARG A 47 5.22 -3.34 12.77
C ARG A 47 3.71 -3.38 12.56
N PHE A 48 3.19 -4.55 12.19
CA PHE A 48 1.75 -4.74 12.05
C PHE A 48 1.07 -4.49 13.40
N PHE A 49 0.03 -3.68 13.38
CA PHE A 49 -0.79 -3.37 14.54
C PHE A 49 -2.20 -3.92 14.32
N GLU A 50 -2.63 -4.80 15.21
CA GLU A 50 -3.97 -5.37 15.15
C GLU A 50 -5.04 -4.28 15.28
N GLY A 51 -6.02 -4.30 14.38
CA GLY A 51 -7.05 -3.25 14.30
C GLY A 51 -6.66 -1.99 13.52
N ALA A 52 -5.40 -1.86 13.04
CA ALA A 52 -4.95 -0.70 12.27
C ALA A 52 -5.79 -0.45 11.00
N GLU A 53 -6.21 -1.51 10.32
CA GLU A 53 -7.09 -1.39 9.14
C GLU A 53 -8.40 -0.70 9.49
N ASN A 54 -9.08 -1.16 10.54
CA ASN A 54 -10.35 -0.58 10.99
C ASN A 54 -10.18 0.88 11.46
N GLN A 55 -9.06 1.19 12.09
CA GLN A 55 -8.77 2.57 12.50
C GLN A 55 -8.53 3.48 11.29
N LEU A 56 -7.76 3.01 10.30
CA LEU A 56 -7.49 3.77 9.09
C LEU A 56 -8.79 4.05 8.31
N THR A 57 -9.66 3.05 8.15
CA THR A 57 -10.95 3.22 7.47
C THR A 57 -11.87 4.15 8.25
N SER A 58 -12.02 3.97 9.56
CA SER A 58 -12.86 4.84 10.41
C SER A 58 -12.39 6.30 10.41
N MET A 59 -11.07 6.54 10.38
CA MET A 59 -10.53 7.90 10.29
C MET A 59 -10.81 8.56 8.93
N LEU A 60 -10.73 7.79 7.83
CA LEU A 60 -11.11 8.29 6.50
C LEU A 60 -12.59 8.62 6.44
N GLU A 61 -13.44 7.72 6.92
CA GLU A 61 -14.92 7.92 6.98
C GLU A 61 -15.30 9.13 7.85
N TRP A 62 -14.69 9.25 9.05
CA TRP A 62 -14.88 10.40 9.92
C TRP A 62 -14.49 11.72 9.24
N SER A 63 -13.48 11.69 8.37
CA SER A 63 -13.04 12.84 7.59
C SER A 63 -13.91 13.11 6.34
N GLY A 64 -15.00 12.35 6.14
CA GLY A 64 -15.89 12.46 4.98
C GLY A 64 -15.30 11.88 3.68
N ILE A 65 -14.23 11.08 3.77
CA ILE A 65 -13.61 10.43 2.61
C ILE A 65 -14.25 9.06 2.41
N GLU A 66 -15.11 8.95 1.41
CA GLU A 66 -15.76 7.70 1.04
C GLU A 66 -14.83 6.81 0.21
N ILE A 67 -14.75 5.53 0.57
CA ILE A 67 -13.95 4.51 -0.12
C ILE A 67 -14.86 3.74 -1.09
N ASP A 68 -14.51 3.71 -2.37
CA ASP A 68 -15.26 2.95 -3.38
C ASP A 68 -14.82 1.49 -3.48
N GLU A 69 -13.53 1.21 -3.27
CA GLU A 69 -12.96 -0.14 -3.34
C GLU A 69 -11.88 -0.32 -2.27
N GLY A 70 -11.82 -1.50 -1.69
CA GLY A 70 -10.85 -1.82 -0.63
C GLY A 70 -11.09 -3.17 0.02
N PRO A 71 -10.31 -3.56 1.05
CA PRO A 71 -10.43 -4.86 1.69
C PRO A 71 -11.83 -5.19 2.20
N GLN A 72 -12.53 -4.19 2.75
CA GLN A 72 -13.89 -4.34 3.31
C GLN A 72 -14.99 -3.94 2.32
N TYR A 73 -14.64 -3.25 1.24
CA TYR A 73 -15.57 -2.70 0.24
C TYR A 73 -15.65 -3.55 -1.03
N GLY A 74 -14.71 -4.47 -1.22
CA GLY A 74 -14.60 -5.26 -2.44
C GLY A 74 -14.15 -4.43 -3.63
N GLY A 75 -14.44 -4.93 -4.84
CA GLY A 75 -14.11 -4.31 -6.11
C GLY A 75 -13.54 -5.31 -7.11
N ILE A 76 -13.44 -4.90 -8.38
CA ILE A 76 -13.09 -5.80 -9.51
C ILE A 76 -11.58 -6.07 -9.63
N HIS A 77 -10.74 -5.33 -8.92
CA HIS A 77 -9.28 -5.44 -8.99
C HIS A 77 -8.65 -5.93 -7.67
N GLY A 78 -9.44 -6.65 -6.86
CA GLY A 78 -8.94 -7.29 -5.64
C GLY A 78 -7.85 -8.31 -5.91
N PRO A 79 -7.25 -8.86 -4.84
CA PRO A 79 -7.41 -8.45 -3.43
C PRO A 79 -6.77 -7.09 -3.13
N TYR A 80 -7.23 -6.42 -2.07
CA TYR A 80 -6.80 -5.07 -1.69
C TYR A 80 -5.88 -5.03 -0.46
N ARG A 81 -5.51 -6.17 0.10
CA ARG A 81 -4.37 -6.31 1.01
C ARG A 81 -3.16 -6.79 0.23
N GLN A 82 -2.01 -6.20 0.46
CA GLN A 82 -0.80 -6.55 -0.29
C GLN A 82 -0.33 -7.97 0.01
N SER A 83 -0.48 -8.46 1.23
CA SER A 83 -0.17 -9.84 1.63
C SER A 83 -0.99 -10.90 0.87
N GLU A 84 -2.20 -10.56 0.43
CA GLU A 84 -3.07 -11.45 -0.34
C GLU A 84 -2.74 -11.50 -1.84
N ARG A 85 -1.72 -10.75 -2.30
CA ARG A 85 -1.32 -10.60 -3.71
C ARG A 85 -0.04 -11.35 -4.09
N LEU A 86 0.45 -12.22 -3.22
CA LEU A 86 1.74 -12.89 -3.40
C LEU A 86 1.82 -13.69 -4.70
N ASP A 87 0.76 -14.40 -5.07
CA ASP A 87 0.72 -15.18 -6.32
C ASP A 87 0.80 -14.30 -7.56
N ILE A 88 0.15 -13.13 -7.53
CA ILE A 88 0.24 -12.13 -8.59
C ILE A 88 1.68 -11.64 -8.72
N TYR A 89 2.31 -11.26 -7.61
CA TYR A 89 3.69 -10.79 -7.60
C TYR A 89 4.68 -11.87 -8.04
N ALA A 90 4.46 -13.13 -7.66
CA ALA A 90 5.32 -14.24 -8.07
C ALA A 90 5.36 -14.40 -9.60
N GLN A 91 4.24 -14.22 -10.29
CA GLN A 91 4.18 -14.28 -11.75
C GLN A 91 5.03 -13.18 -12.39
N TYR A 92 4.88 -11.93 -11.95
CA TYR A 92 5.64 -10.80 -12.48
C TYR A 92 7.13 -10.85 -12.13
N ILE A 93 7.48 -11.34 -10.93
CA ILE A 93 8.88 -11.56 -10.53
C ILE A 93 9.55 -12.58 -11.46
N ARG A 94 8.87 -13.67 -11.79
CA ARG A 94 9.41 -14.66 -12.74
C ARG A 94 9.66 -14.03 -14.10
N LEU A 95 8.70 -13.30 -14.63
CA LEU A 95 8.85 -12.59 -15.90
C LEU A 95 10.07 -11.67 -15.91
N LEU A 96 10.23 -10.85 -14.86
CA LEU A 96 11.37 -9.94 -14.74
C LEU A 96 12.71 -10.66 -14.63
N LEU A 97 12.74 -11.82 -13.96
CA LEU A 97 13.96 -12.66 -13.88
C LEU A 97 14.29 -13.28 -15.24
N ASP A 98 13.28 -13.77 -15.96
CA ASP A 98 13.46 -14.43 -17.27
C ASP A 98 13.91 -13.42 -18.34
N GLU A 99 13.45 -12.18 -18.24
CA GLU A 99 13.88 -11.07 -19.11
C GLU A 99 15.22 -10.43 -18.68
N GLY A 100 15.83 -10.86 -17.58
CA GLY A 100 17.09 -10.31 -17.06
C GLY A 100 16.98 -8.89 -16.49
N ILE A 101 15.77 -8.39 -16.27
CA ILE A 101 15.50 -7.05 -15.68
C ILE A 101 15.70 -7.09 -14.16
N ALA A 102 15.42 -8.23 -13.53
CA ALA A 102 15.65 -8.46 -12.11
C ALA A 102 16.70 -9.55 -11.87
N TYR A 103 17.31 -9.54 -10.71
CA TYR A 103 18.25 -10.55 -10.26
C TYR A 103 17.99 -10.97 -8.82
N ARG A 104 18.43 -12.17 -8.46
CA ARG A 104 18.33 -12.67 -7.09
C ARG A 104 19.43 -12.08 -6.21
N CYS A 105 19.04 -11.45 -5.12
CA CYS A 105 19.96 -10.91 -4.12
C CYS A 105 19.99 -11.81 -2.88
N PHE A 106 21.18 -12.22 -2.46
CA PHE A 106 21.42 -13.07 -1.29
C PHE A 106 22.05 -12.31 -0.11
N CYS A 107 21.96 -10.98 -0.10
CA CYS A 107 22.45 -10.17 1.00
C CYS A 107 21.60 -10.39 2.26
N THR A 108 22.26 -10.63 3.41
CA THR A 108 21.58 -10.68 4.69
C THR A 108 21.13 -9.28 5.15
N SER A 109 20.16 -9.21 6.05
CA SER A 109 19.69 -7.95 6.63
C SER A 109 20.82 -7.18 7.30
N GLU A 110 21.70 -7.87 8.03
CA GLU A 110 22.85 -7.29 8.74
C GLU A 110 23.83 -6.64 7.75
N ARG A 111 24.12 -7.32 6.64
CA ARG A 111 24.98 -6.77 5.57
C ARG A 111 24.37 -5.50 4.97
N LEU A 112 23.07 -5.51 4.70
CA LEU A 112 22.36 -4.34 4.15
C LEU A 112 22.35 -3.16 5.14
N GLU A 113 22.18 -3.42 6.43
CA GLU A 113 22.25 -2.38 7.46
C GLU A 113 23.66 -1.78 7.57
N LYS A 114 24.70 -2.63 7.53
CA LYS A 114 26.09 -2.17 7.53
C LYS A 114 26.38 -1.27 6.33
N LEU A 115 26.02 -1.69 5.12
CA LEU A 115 26.18 -0.90 3.91
C LEU A 115 25.47 0.46 3.99
N ARG A 116 24.22 0.50 4.49
CA ARG A 116 23.48 1.76 4.67
C ARG A 116 24.14 2.71 5.65
N LYS A 117 24.73 2.18 6.74
CA LYS A 117 25.50 2.99 7.71
C LYS A 117 26.79 3.55 7.11
N GLU A 118 27.48 2.77 6.28
CA GLU A 118 28.71 3.20 5.59
C GLU A 118 28.43 4.28 4.53
N GLN A 119 27.32 4.17 3.80
CA GLN A 119 26.93 5.12 2.75
C GLN A 119 26.38 6.45 3.30
N ARG A 120 26.03 6.53 4.57
CA ARG A 120 25.53 7.76 5.23
C ARG A 120 26.65 8.63 5.84
N LYS A 121 27.88 8.16 5.78
CA LYS A 121 29.09 8.93 6.19
C LYS A 121 29.62 9.74 5.01
#